data_99b9ab747bf9fc5932399a5a2825f0ac
#
_entry.id   99b9ab747bf9fc5932399a5a2825f0ac
#
_cell.length_a   1.000
_cell.length_b   1.000
_cell.length_c   1.000
_cell.angle_alpha   90.00
_cell.angle_beta   90.00
_cell.angle_gamma   90.00
#
_symmetry.space_group_name_H-M   'P 1'
#
loop_
_entity.id
_entity.type
_entity.pdbx_description
1 polymer ?
#
loop_
_entity_poly.entity_id
_entity_poly.type
_entity_poly.pdbx_seq_one_letter_code
_entity_poly.pdbx_strand_id
1 'polypeptide(L)'
;MEGLVPGRIVYFVFDAGRAAEAQRRRTSSQSILARMKATTPAVEGGAPAIVAWPAGAQAHIGNEVKAGDIYPAMVLRVWGESGCSNLKVMLDGSDEYWATSINFDAAKAQGSWHWMFDGQQKRYDPTAVKV
;
A
#
# COMPACT_ATOMS: atom_id res chain seq x y z
N MET A 1 18.69 -7.95 11.05
CA MET A 1 17.58 -8.24 12.01
C MET A 1 17.06 -9.64 11.76
N GLU A 2 16.96 -10.42 12.79
CA GLU A 2 16.47 -11.80 12.70
C GLU A 2 15.09 -11.86 12.04
N GLY A 3 14.92 -12.79 11.11
CA GLY A 3 13.64 -13.03 10.45
C GLY A 3 13.20 -12.00 9.42
N LEU A 4 13.93 -10.93 9.25
CA LEU A 4 13.61 -9.91 8.24
C LEU A 4 14.22 -10.32 6.90
N VAL A 5 13.37 -10.83 6.02
CA VAL A 5 13.78 -11.31 4.69
C VAL A 5 12.74 -10.88 3.65
N PRO A 6 13.15 -10.75 2.39
CA PRO A 6 12.18 -10.43 1.32
C PRO A 6 11.05 -11.45 1.26
N GLY A 7 9.85 -10.96 1.02
CA GLY A 7 8.64 -11.78 0.93
C GLY A 7 7.84 -11.87 2.21
N ARG A 8 8.39 -11.46 3.35
CA ARG A 8 7.63 -11.45 4.59
C ARG A 8 6.61 -10.33 4.62
N ILE A 9 5.50 -10.57 5.28
CA ILE A 9 4.47 -9.57 5.51
C ILE A 9 4.66 -8.98 6.90
N VAL A 10 4.71 -7.66 6.96
CA VAL A 10 4.81 -6.86 8.19
C VAL A 10 3.74 -5.77 8.15
N TYR A 11 3.62 -4.99 9.21
CA TYR A 11 2.74 -3.81 9.21
C TYR A 11 3.56 -2.55 9.00
N PHE A 12 3.04 -1.67 8.15
CA PHE A 12 3.57 -0.32 7.95
C PHE A 12 2.61 0.71 8.51
N VAL A 13 3.13 1.69 9.24
CA VAL A 13 2.36 2.79 9.83
C VAL A 13 2.60 4.04 8.98
N PHE A 14 1.55 4.57 8.36
CA PHE A 14 1.68 5.75 7.52
C PHE A 14 2.00 7.00 8.35
N ASP A 15 2.94 7.79 7.87
CA ASP A 15 3.12 9.18 8.29
C ASP A 15 2.29 10.10 7.39
N ALA A 16 2.19 11.38 7.78
CA ALA A 16 1.37 12.35 7.05
C ALA A 16 1.86 12.56 5.61
N GLY A 17 3.17 12.64 5.41
CA GLY A 17 3.75 12.88 4.07
C GLY A 17 3.50 11.71 3.12
N ARG A 18 3.75 10.50 3.56
CA ARG A 18 3.52 9.30 2.74
C ARG A 18 2.05 9.04 2.51
N ALA A 19 1.19 9.28 3.52
CA ALA A 19 -0.25 9.16 3.36
C ALA A 19 -0.77 10.13 2.30
N ALA A 20 -0.32 11.38 2.33
CA ALA A 20 -0.70 12.38 1.34
C ALA A 20 -0.23 11.99 -0.07
N GLU A 21 0.98 11.46 -0.20
CA GLU A 21 1.50 10.99 -1.48
C GLU A 21 0.69 9.82 -2.04
N ALA A 22 0.41 8.82 -1.21
CA ALA A 22 -0.40 7.67 -1.60
C ALA A 22 -1.80 8.10 -2.02
N GLN A 23 -2.42 9.01 -1.27
CA GLN A 23 -3.75 9.51 -1.57
C GLN A 23 -3.79 10.31 -2.86
N ARG A 24 -2.78 11.14 -3.11
CA ARG A 24 -2.68 11.93 -4.34
C ARG A 24 -2.56 11.02 -5.56
N ARG A 25 -1.72 9.98 -5.49
CA ARG A 25 -1.56 9.01 -6.56
C ARG A 25 -2.84 8.24 -6.81
N ARG A 26 -3.53 7.84 -5.75
CA ARG A 26 -4.79 7.11 -5.82
C ARG A 26 -5.87 7.97 -6.47
N THR A 27 -6.02 9.21 -6.04
CA THR A 27 -6.99 10.14 -6.60
C THR A 27 -6.71 10.38 -8.07
N SER A 28 -5.44 10.56 -8.44
CA SER A 28 -5.04 10.82 -9.83
C SER A 28 -5.28 9.61 -10.74
N SER A 29 -4.93 8.40 -10.29
CA SER A 29 -5.01 7.21 -11.13
C SER A 29 -6.37 6.53 -11.10
N GLN A 30 -7.10 6.62 -10.00
CA GLN A 30 -8.38 5.94 -9.82
C GLN A 30 -9.59 6.84 -10.02
N SER A 31 -9.39 8.12 -10.24
CA SER A 31 -10.49 9.04 -10.53
C SER A 31 -10.96 8.91 -11.99
N ILE A 32 -11.28 7.69 -12.36
CA ILE A 32 -11.71 7.37 -13.72
C ILE A 32 -13.03 8.06 -14.05
N LEU A 33 -13.92 8.17 -13.07
CA LEU A 33 -15.19 8.87 -13.25
C LEU A 33 -14.98 10.32 -13.68
N ALA A 34 -14.05 11.03 -13.07
CA ALA A 34 -13.73 12.40 -13.43
C ALA A 34 -13.12 12.47 -14.83
N ARG A 35 -12.23 11.53 -15.18
CA ARG A 35 -11.63 11.47 -16.52
C ARG A 35 -12.65 11.12 -17.60
N MET A 36 -13.54 10.19 -17.31
CA MET A 36 -14.60 9.83 -18.26
C MET A 36 -15.59 10.98 -18.46
N LYS A 37 -15.94 11.70 -17.40
CA LYS A 37 -16.78 12.90 -17.52
C LYS A 37 -16.12 14.00 -18.37
N ALA A 38 -14.81 14.10 -18.33
CA ALA A 38 -14.06 15.08 -19.11
C ALA A 38 -13.98 14.69 -20.60
N THR A 39 -14.06 13.42 -20.93
CA THR A 39 -13.87 12.90 -22.29
C THR A 39 -15.15 12.43 -22.96
N THR A 40 -16.21 12.14 -22.19
CA THR A 40 -17.48 11.64 -22.73
C THR A 40 -18.44 12.82 -22.90
N PRO A 41 -18.95 13.06 -24.14
CA PRO A 41 -19.92 14.14 -24.35
C PRO A 41 -21.16 13.90 -23.49
N ALA A 42 -21.70 14.98 -22.92
CA ALA A 42 -22.97 14.91 -22.22
C ALA A 42 -24.07 14.51 -23.21
N VAL A 43 -24.84 13.48 -22.84
CA VAL A 43 -26.01 13.12 -23.63
C VAL A 43 -27.09 14.15 -23.35
N GLU A 44 -27.65 14.73 -24.43
CA GLU A 44 -28.70 15.72 -24.33
C GLU A 44 -29.88 15.19 -23.50
N GLY A 45 -30.21 15.92 -22.43
CA GLY A 45 -31.33 15.55 -21.54
C GLY A 45 -31.04 14.49 -20.50
N GLY A 46 -29.81 14.04 -20.29
CA GLY A 46 -29.47 12.99 -19.34
C GLY A 46 -28.22 13.24 -18.53
N ALA A 47 -28.08 12.44 -17.46
CA ALA A 47 -26.82 12.34 -16.74
C ALA A 47 -25.72 11.85 -17.72
N PRO A 48 -24.45 12.27 -17.52
CA PRO A 48 -23.38 11.76 -18.36
C PRO A 48 -23.42 10.24 -18.37
N ALA A 49 -23.58 9.68 -19.57
CA ALA A 49 -23.62 8.24 -19.71
C ALA A 49 -22.23 7.70 -19.47
N ILE A 50 -22.02 7.13 -18.29
CA ILE A 50 -20.88 6.26 -18.04
C ILE A 50 -21.22 4.96 -18.75
N VAL A 51 -21.02 4.92 -20.05
CA VAL A 51 -21.52 3.82 -20.87
C VAL A 51 -20.55 2.66 -20.90
N ALA A 52 -19.27 2.92 -20.65
CA ALA A 52 -18.26 1.86 -20.65
C ALA A 52 -17.07 2.25 -19.78
N TRP A 53 -16.71 1.36 -18.88
CA TRP A 53 -15.44 1.45 -18.19
C TRP A 53 -14.34 0.96 -19.14
N PRO A 54 -13.22 1.67 -19.26
CA PRO A 54 -12.08 1.13 -19.99
C PRO A 54 -11.68 -0.24 -19.42
N ALA A 55 -11.15 -1.11 -20.25
CA ALA A 55 -10.67 -2.42 -19.82
C ALA A 55 -9.63 -2.22 -18.70
N GLY A 56 -9.81 -2.92 -17.59
CA GLY A 56 -8.95 -2.78 -16.41
C GLY A 56 -9.28 -1.60 -15.51
N ALA A 57 -10.30 -0.80 -15.84
CA ALA A 57 -10.72 0.29 -14.98
C ALA A 57 -11.43 -0.23 -13.73
N GLN A 58 -11.19 0.46 -12.61
CA GLN A 58 -11.81 0.10 -11.35
C GLN A 58 -12.96 1.05 -11.03
N ALA A 59 -14.13 0.48 -10.76
CA ALA A 59 -15.34 1.25 -10.43
C ALA A 59 -15.34 1.75 -8.99
N HIS A 60 -14.59 1.10 -8.11
CA HIS A 60 -14.50 1.48 -6.70
C HIS A 60 -13.16 2.15 -6.42
N ILE A 61 -13.22 3.22 -5.65
CA ILE A 61 -12.04 3.89 -5.11
C ILE A 61 -11.82 3.35 -3.71
N GLY A 62 -10.58 2.98 -3.39
CA GLY A 62 -10.24 2.50 -2.06
C GLY A 62 -10.43 3.57 -0.98
N ASN A 63 -10.47 3.13 0.26
CA ASN A 63 -10.62 4.03 1.40
C ASN A 63 -9.45 4.99 1.50
N GLU A 64 -9.72 6.19 2.02
CA GLU A 64 -8.71 7.22 2.19
C GLU A 64 -7.57 6.74 3.09
N VAL A 65 -6.34 7.06 2.69
CA VAL A 65 -5.14 6.77 3.49
C VAL A 65 -4.84 7.98 4.35
N LYS A 66 -4.70 7.76 5.65
CA LYS A 66 -4.46 8.81 6.65
C LYS A 66 -3.21 8.51 7.47
N ALA A 67 -2.60 9.56 8.02
CA ALA A 67 -1.50 9.41 8.97
C ALA A 67 -1.95 8.53 10.15
N GLY A 68 -1.09 7.59 10.54
CA GLY A 68 -1.40 6.64 11.60
C GLY A 68 -2.09 5.37 11.13
N ASP A 69 -2.58 5.32 9.90
CA ASP A 69 -3.16 4.10 9.36
C ASP A 69 -2.11 3.01 9.24
N ILE A 70 -2.51 1.79 9.56
CA ILE A 70 -1.64 0.61 9.51
C ILE A 70 -2.13 -0.31 8.41
N TYR A 71 -1.22 -0.67 7.51
CA TYR A 71 -1.51 -1.58 6.41
C TYR A 71 -0.49 -2.69 6.35
N PRO A 72 -0.88 -3.88 5.87
CA PRO A 72 0.08 -4.94 5.60
C PRO A 72 1.02 -4.53 4.48
N ALA A 73 2.27 -4.95 4.60
CA ALA A 73 3.29 -4.63 3.62
C ALA A 73 4.22 -5.81 3.41
N MET A 74 4.61 -6.04 2.17
CA MET A 74 5.58 -7.08 1.84
C MET A 74 6.98 -6.49 1.84
N VAL A 75 7.90 -7.16 2.52
CA VAL A 75 9.32 -6.82 2.49
C VAL A 75 9.87 -7.14 1.11
N LEU A 76 10.41 -6.13 0.42
CA LEU A 76 11.00 -6.28 -0.92
C LEU A 76 12.51 -6.39 -0.87
N ARG A 77 13.13 -5.56 -0.03
CA ARG A 77 14.59 -5.50 0.09
C ARG A 77 14.97 -5.11 1.51
N VAL A 78 15.99 -5.78 2.03
CA VAL A 78 16.53 -5.50 3.36
C VAL A 78 17.85 -4.76 3.20
N TRP A 79 18.00 -3.66 3.91
CA TRP A 79 19.20 -2.85 3.93
C TRP A 79 19.98 -3.08 5.23
N GLY A 80 21.12 -3.75 5.14
CA GLY A 80 21.95 -4.00 6.31
C GLY A 80 21.26 -4.86 7.37
N GLU A 81 21.61 -4.65 8.64
CA GLU A 81 21.13 -5.48 9.76
C GLU A 81 20.30 -4.73 10.79
N SER A 82 20.03 -3.46 10.55
CA SER A 82 19.36 -2.59 11.53
C SER A 82 17.83 -2.62 11.48
N GLY A 83 17.25 -3.40 10.55
CA GLY A 83 15.80 -3.43 10.38
C GLY A 83 15.25 -2.44 9.36
N CYS A 84 16.12 -1.87 8.53
CA CYS A 84 15.69 -0.98 7.44
C CYS A 84 15.35 -1.79 6.20
N SER A 85 14.20 -1.52 5.60
CA SER A 85 13.78 -2.25 4.40
C SER A 85 12.91 -1.41 3.48
N ASN A 86 12.85 -1.84 2.22
CA ASN A 86 11.86 -1.34 1.27
C ASN A 86 10.63 -2.23 1.34
N LEU A 87 9.46 -1.62 1.34
CA LEU A 87 8.19 -2.29 1.52
C LEU A 87 7.25 -1.99 0.36
N LYS A 88 6.48 -2.99 -0.04
CA LYS A 88 5.31 -2.81 -0.88
C LYS A 88 4.08 -2.82 0.02
N VAL A 89 3.49 -1.66 0.27
CA VAL A 89 2.36 -1.51 1.16
C VAL A 89 1.08 -1.80 0.38
N MET A 90 0.30 -2.75 0.87
CA MET A 90 -0.96 -3.15 0.24
C MET A 90 -2.08 -2.28 0.80
N LEU A 91 -2.63 -1.44 -0.06
CA LEU A 91 -3.72 -0.53 0.33
C LEU A 91 -5.07 -1.23 0.17
N ASP A 92 -6.08 -0.65 0.80
CA ASP A 92 -7.46 -1.13 0.65
C ASP A 92 -8.03 -0.61 -0.68
N GLY A 93 -7.64 -1.30 -1.74
CA GLY A 93 -7.95 -0.96 -3.11
C GLY A 93 -7.19 -1.86 -4.06
N SER A 94 -7.12 -1.51 -5.33
CA SER A 94 -6.33 -2.24 -6.33
C SER A 94 -4.89 -1.73 -6.43
N ASP A 95 -4.54 -0.74 -5.64
CA ASP A 95 -3.25 -0.06 -5.67
C ASP A 95 -2.36 -0.48 -4.50
N GLU A 96 -1.11 -0.11 -4.61
CA GLU A 96 -0.09 -0.35 -3.62
C GLU A 96 0.84 0.86 -3.54
N TYR A 97 1.56 0.97 -2.43
CA TYR A 97 2.48 2.07 -2.18
C TYR A 97 3.88 1.52 -1.93
N TRP A 98 4.86 2.03 -2.65
CA TRP A 98 6.25 1.63 -2.46
C TRP A 98 6.91 2.53 -1.42
N ALA A 99 7.11 2.01 -0.21
CA ALA A 99 7.76 2.71 0.88
C ALA A 99 9.23 2.28 0.94
N THR A 100 10.13 3.24 0.77
CA THR A 100 11.57 2.96 0.71
C THR A 100 12.26 3.34 2.01
N SER A 101 13.27 2.54 2.39
CA SER A 101 14.14 2.80 3.55
C SER A 101 13.35 3.03 4.84
N ILE A 102 12.48 2.08 5.14
CA ILE A 102 11.61 2.15 6.32
C ILE A 102 12.28 1.39 7.46
N ASN A 103 12.38 2.03 8.62
CA ASN A 103 12.99 1.45 9.81
C ASN A 103 11.97 0.72 10.67
N PHE A 104 12.45 -0.33 11.33
CA PHE A 104 11.68 -1.02 12.37
C PHE A 104 11.50 -0.12 13.59
N ASP A 105 10.29 -0.15 14.17
CA ASP A 105 10.01 0.48 15.46
C ASP A 105 8.93 -0.32 16.20
N ALA A 106 9.34 -0.94 17.31
CA ALA A 106 8.41 -1.68 18.16
C ALA A 106 7.34 -0.77 18.78
N ALA A 107 7.62 0.51 18.94
CA ALA A 107 6.68 1.50 19.45
C ALA A 107 5.66 1.95 18.40
N LYS A 108 5.80 1.47 17.16
CA LYS A 108 4.84 1.72 16.08
C LYS A 108 4.70 3.19 15.69
N ALA A 109 5.82 3.90 15.66
CA ALA A 109 5.83 5.30 15.24
C ALA A 109 5.38 5.43 13.78
N GLN A 110 4.79 6.57 13.44
CA GLN A 110 4.45 6.87 12.06
C GLN A 110 5.71 6.87 11.19
N GLY A 111 5.60 6.26 10.01
CA GLY A 111 6.72 6.13 9.09
C GLY A 111 7.63 4.94 9.38
N SER A 112 7.22 4.05 10.25
CA SER A 112 7.98 2.84 10.61
C SER A 112 7.21 1.57 10.26
N TRP A 113 7.88 0.42 10.37
CA TRP A 113 7.23 -0.88 10.27
C TRP A 113 7.40 -1.65 11.57
N HIS A 114 6.52 -2.59 11.82
CA HIS A 114 6.62 -3.49 12.96
C HIS A 114 6.10 -4.88 12.59
N TRP A 115 6.46 -5.86 13.41
CA TRP A 115 5.97 -7.23 13.23
C TRP A 115 4.46 -7.29 13.42
N MET A 116 3.80 -8.20 12.71
CA MET A 116 2.36 -8.37 12.82
C MET A 116 1.94 -8.91 14.18
N PHE A 117 2.80 -9.72 14.81
CA PHE A 117 2.55 -10.29 16.13
C PHE A 117 3.89 -10.59 16.81
N ASP A 118 3.86 -10.71 18.12
CA ASP A 118 5.04 -11.01 18.92
C ASP A 118 5.61 -12.39 18.55
N GLY A 119 6.91 -12.44 18.34
CA GLY A 119 7.61 -13.66 17.98
C GLY A 119 7.55 -14.03 16.49
N GLN A 120 6.96 -13.20 15.64
CA GLN A 120 6.87 -13.47 14.22
C GLN A 120 8.24 -13.71 13.59
N GLN A 121 9.25 -12.98 14.00
CA GLN A 121 10.61 -13.11 13.46
C GLN A 121 11.19 -14.51 13.68
N LYS A 122 10.77 -15.22 14.72
CA LYS A 122 11.26 -16.56 15.03
C LYS A 122 10.53 -17.68 14.29
N ARG A 123 9.39 -17.38 13.71
CA ARG A 123 8.57 -18.37 13.02
C ARG A 123 8.92 -18.56 11.55
N TYR A 124 9.83 -17.74 11.05
CA TYR A 124 10.26 -17.84 9.67
C TYR A 124 11.75 -18.18 9.62
N ASP A 125 12.02 -19.39 9.20
CA ASP A 125 13.38 -19.86 8.94
C ASP A 125 13.35 -20.62 7.62
N PRO A 126 13.83 -20.01 6.52
CA PRO A 126 13.82 -20.68 5.22
C PRO A 126 14.70 -21.93 5.18
N THR A 127 15.64 -22.07 6.13
CA THR A 127 16.48 -23.26 6.22
C THR A 127 15.82 -24.39 7.02
N ALA A 128 14.79 -24.08 7.79
CA ALA A 128 14.07 -25.06 8.62
C ALA A 128 12.95 -25.75 7.85
N VAL A 129 12.63 -25.32 6.64
CA VAL A 129 11.61 -25.97 5.81
C VAL A 129 12.18 -27.29 5.32
N LYS A 130 11.86 -28.35 6.03
CA LYS A 130 12.17 -29.72 5.63
C LYS A 130 11.01 -30.25 4.81
N VAL A 131 11.30 -30.49 3.59
CA VAL A 131 10.35 -31.15 2.71
C VAL A 131 10.40 -32.64 2.93
#